data_469157ea2c10ee8e0f3fa92d0bc7597d
#
_entry.id   469157ea2c10ee8e0f3fa92d0bc7597d
#
_cell.length_a   1.000
_cell.length_b   1.000
_cell.length_c   1.000
_cell.angle_alpha   90.00
_cell.angle_beta   90.00
_cell.angle_gamma   90.00
#
_symmetry.space_group_name_H-M   'P 1'
#
loop_
_entity.id
_entity.type
_entity.pdbx_description
1 polymer ?
#
loop_
_entity_poly.entity_id
_entity_poly.type
_entity_poly.pdbx_seq_one_letter_code
_entity_poly.pdbx_strand_id
1 'polypeptide(L)'
;MGTLDAGPTGPDVKPWGPLVKFFVLTYALMWACFISVAVTGIPIYAPLGGALVLLGTFAPSLMALWLTARTEGDSGVRALLGGVLKWQVPARWYLFALAYIPAIKLTIALIHRLATGAWPRFGDDPWYFILGAIAVSTPFQAGEEIGWRGYALPRLAARFGLARASILLGLIWAFWHLPQFFIPEADTYGQSFFVFVLQVTALSVAMAWLYARTNGSLLLVMLLHAAVNNAKDIVPSALPGASNPFALSASLVAWLTVTLLWICAGYFLTTMRQRAEKLE
;
A
#
# COMPACT_ATOMS: atom_id res chain seq x y z
N MET A 1 15.44 -21.57 -43.39
CA MET A 1 15.18 -22.07 -42.04
C MET A 1 15.56 -20.93 -41.10
N GLY A 2 14.61 -20.04 -40.86
CA GLY A 2 14.84 -18.77 -40.15
C GLY A 2 14.85 -19.00 -38.65
N THR A 3 15.89 -18.53 -38.01
CA THR A 3 16.01 -18.39 -36.54
C THR A 3 15.03 -17.32 -36.09
N LEU A 4 14.07 -17.70 -35.25
CA LEU A 4 13.17 -16.76 -34.55
C LEU A 4 14.03 -15.88 -33.65
N ASP A 5 14.02 -14.60 -33.95
CA ASP A 5 14.63 -13.53 -33.16
C ASP A 5 14.06 -13.58 -31.73
N ALA A 6 14.89 -13.95 -30.76
CA ALA A 6 14.61 -13.73 -29.34
C ALA A 6 14.76 -12.22 -29.11
N GLY A 7 13.65 -11.56 -28.78
CA GLY A 7 13.66 -10.15 -28.43
C GLY A 7 14.66 -9.83 -27.31
N PRO A 8 15.03 -8.54 -27.08
CA PRO A 8 16.16 -8.14 -26.25
C PRO A 8 16.00 -8.60 -24.81
N THR A 9 16.67 -9.69 -24.46
CA THR A 9 16.95 -10.05 -23.05
C THR A 9 18.09 -9.17 -22.59
N GLY A 10 17.77 -7.98 -22.08
CA GLY A 10 18.77 -7.14 -21.42
C GLY A 10 19.37 -7.88 -20.22
N PRO A 11 20.67 -7.74 -19.95
CA PRO A 11 21.41 -8.54 -18.95
C PRO A 11 20.95 -8.36 -17.49
N ASP A 12 20.00 -7.49 -17.15
CA ASP A 12 19.66 -7.13 -15.77
C ASP A 12 18.23 -7.52 -15.31
N VAL A 13 17.43 -8.19 -16.13
CA VAL A 13 16.06 -8.56 -15.71
C VAL A 13 16.09 -9.87 -14.93
N LYS A 14 15.96 -9.78 -13.60
CA LYS A 14 15.88 -10.94 -12.70
C LYS A 14 14.77 -11.91 -13.13
N PRO A 15 14.96 -13.24 -13.02
CA PRO A 15 13.97 -14.23 -13.47
C PRO A 15 12.60 -14.07 -12.78
N TRP A 16 11.52 -14.48 -13.46
CA TRP A 16 10.14 -14.41 -12.94
C TRP A 16 9.90 -15.32 -11.72
N GLY A 17 10.57 -16.46 -11.66
CA GLY A 17 10.32 -17.49 -10.65
C GLY A 17 10.33 -16.97 -9.21
N PRO A 18 11.34 -16.21 -8.77
CA PRO A 18 11.34 -15.64 -7.41
C PRO A 18 10.21 -14.64 -7.15
N LEU A 19 9.83 -13.83 -8.14
CA LEU A 19 8.77 -12.85 -8.01
C LEU A 19 7.38 -13.52 -7.92
N VAL A 20 7.13 -14.53 -8.74
CA VAL A 20 5.90 -15.35 -8.68
C VAL A 20 5.81 -16.08 -7.35
N LYS A 21 6.92 -16.72 -6.90
CA LYS A 21 6.98 -17.35 -5.58
C LYS A 21 6.68 -16.37 -4.45
N PHE A 22 7.21 -15.15 -4.55
CA PHE A 22 6.93 -14.10 -3.57
C PHE A 22 5.43 -13.83 -3.46
N PHE A 23 4.74 -13.58 -4.57
CA PHE A 23 3.30 -13.30 -4.55
C PHE A 23 2.50 -14.50 -4.02
N VAL A 24 2.76 -15.69 -4.53
CA VAL A 24 2.03 -16.90 -4.11
C VAL A 24 2.18 -17.15 -2.60
N LEU A 25 3.40 -17.12 -2.09
CA LEU A 25 3.65 -17.39 -0.68
C LEU A 25 3.13 -16.29 0.25
N THR A 26 3.25 -15.02 -0.18
CA THR A 26 2.71 -13.86 0.55
C THR A 26 1.18 -13.95 0.68
N TYR A 27 0.49 -14.28 -0.42
CA TYR A 27 -0.96 -14.49 -0.40
C TYR A 27 -1.35 -15.72 0.43
N ALA A 28 -0.69 -16.84 0.21
CA ALA A 28 -0.99 -18.08 0.93
C ALA A 28 -0.88 -17.90 2.45
N LEU A 29 0.19 -17.27 2.93
CA LEU A 29 0.39 -17.05 4.36
C LEU A 29 -0.64 -16.08 4.95
N MET A 30 -0.82 -14.90 4.32
CA MET A 30 -1.79 -13.91 4.81
C MET A 30 -3.22 -14.45 4.76
N TRP A 31 -3.63 -15.03 3.63
CA TRP A 31 -4.98 -15.55 3.48
C TRP A 31 -5.26 -16.71 4.43
N ALA A 32 -4.29 -17.61 4.67
CA ALA A 32 -4.44 -18.66 5.67
C ALA A 32 -4.69 -18.07 7.08
N CYS A 33 -3.91 -17.05 7.48
CA CYS A 33 -4.08 -16.40 8.77
C CYS A 33 -5.44 -15.70 8.90
N PHE A 34 -5.78 -14.84 7.94
CA PHE A 34 -6.98 -14.02 8.01
C PHE A 34 -8.28 -14.80 7.78
N ILE A 35 -8.27 -15.79 6.89
CA ILE A 35 -9.42 -16.71 6.72
C ILE A 35 -9.63 -17.52 8.01
N SER A 36 -8.56 -17.96 8.67
CA SER A 36 -8.68 -18.65 9.96
C SER A 36 -9.36 -17.76 10.99
N VAL A 37 -8.97 -16.48 11.11
CA VAL A 37 -9.63 -15.51 11.99
C VAL A 37 -11.10 -15.32 11.61
N ALA A 38 -11.39 -15.11 10.33
CA ALA A 38 -12.76 -14.89 9.85
C ALA A 38 -13.70 -16.10 10.09
N VAL A 39 -13.20 -17.33 9.85
CA VAL A 39 -14.01 -18.55 9.97
C VAL A 39 -14.19 -18.97 11.43
N THR A 40 -13.15 -18.83 12.27
CA THR A 40 -13.23 -19.21 13.67
C THR A 40 -13.91 -18.16 14.56
N GLY A 41 -14.03 -16.91 14.08
CA GLY A 41 -14.57 -15.80 14.86
C GLY A 41 -13.68 -15.41 16.07
N ILE A 42 -12.39 -15.80 16.06
CA ILE A 42 -11.46 -15.39 17.12
C ILE A 42 -11.27 -13.88 17.03
N PRO A 43 -11.53 -13.12 18.12
CA PRO A 43 -11.35 -11.67 18.10
C PRO A 43 -9.90 -11.28 17.76
N ILE A 44 -9.71 -10.28 16.90
CA ILE A 44 -8.36 -9.83 16.50
C ILE A 44 -7.56 -9.26 17.68
N TYR A 45 -8.23 -8.83 18.74
CA TYR A 45 -7.60 -8.32 19.97
C TYR A 45 -7.26 -9.45 20.96
N ALA A 46 -7.71 -10.67 20.74
CA ALA A 46 -7.28 -11.83 21.53
C ALA A 46 -5.83 -12.22 21.14
N PRO A 47 -5.04 -12.78 22.08
CA PRO A 47 -3.63 -13.11 21.80
C PRO A 47 -3.41 -13.94 20.54
N LEU A 48 -4.22 -14.97 20.30
CA LEU A 48 -4.13 -15.80 19.10
C LEU A 48 -4.58 -15.05 17.84
N GLY A 49 -5.69 -14.31 17.92
CA GLY A 49 -6.19 -13.51 16.79
C GLY A 49 -5.18 -12.44 16.39
N GLY A 50 -4.65 -11.69 17.37
CA GLY A 50 -3.60 -10.69 17.14
C GLY A 50 -2.31 -11.28 16.56
N ALA A 51 -1.89 -12.47 17.03
CA ALA A 51 -0.72 -13.15 16.49
C ALA A 51 -0.92 -13.58 15.02
N LEU A 52 -2.11 -14.10 14.67
CA LEU A 52 -2.45 -14.45 13.28
C LEU A 52 -2.49 -13.21 12.39
N VAL A 53 -3.13 -12.13 12.83
CA VAL A 53 -3.18 -10.85 12.10
C VAL A 53 -1.77 -10.30 11.89
N LEU A 54 -0.94 -10.28 12.93
CA LEU A 54 0.43 -9.81 12.84
C LEU A 54 1.25 -10.67 11.85
N LEU A 55 1.17 -12.00 11.96
CA LEU A 55 1.88 -12.91 11.07
C LEU A 55 1.44 -12.71 9.61
N GLY A 56 0.13 -12.60 9.36
CA GLY A 56 -0.40 -12.35 8.04
C GLY A 56 0.04 -11.01 7.45
N THR A 57 0.01 -9.93 8.27
CA THR A 57 0.46 -8.59 7.86
C THR A 57 1.95 -8.57 7.53
N PHE A 58 2.76 -9.34 8.24
CA PHE A 58 4.21 -9.43 7.98
C PHE A 58 4.58 -10.41 6.86
N ALA A 59 3.62 -11.11 6.27
CA ALA A 59 3.89 -12.08 5.20
C ALA A 59 4.73 -11.50 4.03
N PRO A 60 4.47 -10.27 3.52
CA PRO A 60 5.28 -9.71 2.43
C PRO A 60 6.75 -9.58 2.80
N SER A 61 7.05 -9.07 3.99
CA SER A 61 8.42 -8.85 4.43
C SER A 61 9.15 -10.15 4.76
N LEU A 62 8.46 -11.10 5.40
CA LEU A 62 9.02 -12.42 5.70
C LEU A 62 9.39 -13.15 4.40
N MET A 63 8.51 -13.14 3.40
CA MET A 63 8.76 -13.80 2.11
C MET A 63 9.83 -13.07 1.30
N ALA A 64 9.86 -11.73 1.34
CA ALA A 64 10.91 -10.96 0.69
C ALA A 64 12.29 -11.24 1.28
N LEU A 65 12.42 -11.22 2.60
CA LEU A 65 13.68 -11.51 3.30
C LEU A 65 14.14 -12.95 3.05
N TRP A 66 13.23 -13.90 3.17
CA TRP A 66 13.53 -15.31 2.92
C TRP A 66 14.01 -15.57 1.47
N LEU A 67 13.29 -15.03 0.47
CA LEU A 67 13.67 -15.19 -0.94
C LEU A 67 14.97 -14.47 -1.25
N THR A 68 15.18 -13.27 -0.72
CA THR A 68 16.42 -12.51 -0.92
C THR A 68 17.60 -13.25 -0.31
N ALA A 69 17.48 -13.79 0.91
CA ALA A 69 18.53 -14.59 1.54
C ALA A 69 18.90 -15.82 0.69
N ARG A 70 17.89 -16.46 0.06
CA ARG A 70 18.12 -17.66 -0.80
C ARG A 70 18.71 -17.35 -2.17
N THR A 71 18.44 -16.15 -2.73
CA THR A 71 18.84 -15.82 -4.11
C THR A 71 20.02 -14.84 -4.20
N GLU A 72 20.21 -14.01 -3.19
CA GLU A 72 21.19 -12.90 -3.19
C GLU A 72 22.11 -12.94 -1.94
N GLY A 73 21.84 -13.85 -1.01
CA GLY A 73 22.62 -14.01 0.23
C GLY A 73 22.49 -12.81 1.18
N ASP A 74 23.40 -12.73 2.14
CA ASP A 74 23.41 -11.68 3.19
C ASP A 74 23.60 -10.27 2.62
N SER A 75 24.31 -10.12 1.52
CA SER A 75 24.49 -8.83 0.87
C SER A 75 23.17 -8.27 0.33
N GLY A 76 22.36 -9.13 -0.29
CA GLY A 76 21.03 -8.76 -0.76
C GLY A 76 20.09 -8.39 0.39
N VAL A 77 20.11 -9.15 1.49
CA VAL A 77 19.31 -8.84 2.69
C VAL A 77 19.71 -7.50 3.28
N ARG A 78 21.02 -7.22 3.43
CA ARG A 78 21.50 -5.92 3.92
C ARG A 78 21.09 -4.78 2.99
N ALA A 79 21.16 -4.96 1.67
CA ALA A 79 20.73 -3.96 0.70
C ALA A 79 19.22 -3.68 0.81
N LEU A 80 18.39 -4.72 0.96
CA LEU A 80 16.94 -4.60 1.12
C LEU A 80 16.60 -3.85 2.42
N LEU A 81 17.19 -4.21 3.54
CA LEU A 81 16.98 -3.58 4.85
C LEU A 81 17.56 -2.16 4.90
N GLY A 82 18.61 -1.87 4.13
CA GLY A 82 19.19 -0.53 4.03
C GLY A 82 18.22 0.54 3.62
N GLY A 83 17.17 0.20 2.86
CA GLY A 83 16.07 1.10 2.52
C GLY A 83 15.26 1.58 3.74
N VAL A 84 15.12 0.75 4.77
CA VAL A 84 14.41 1.09 6.03
C VAL A 84 15.17 2.14 6.82
N LEU A 85 16.50 2.09 6.78
CA LEU A 85 17.38 3.02 7.50
C LEU A 85 17.70 4.30 6.72
N LYS A 86 17.10 4.49 5.54
CA LYS A 86 17.40 5.61 4.65
C LYS A 86 16.57 6.85 5.05
N TRP A 87 17.05 7.56 6.06
CA TRP A 87 16.42 8.77 6.61
C TRP A 87 16.98 10.08 6.04
N GLN A 88 18.18 10.05 5.46
CA GLN A 88 18.84 11.24 4.91
C GLN A 88 18.23 11.67 3.57
N VAL A 89 17.04 12.24 3.65
CA VAL A 89 16.29 12.77 2.50
C VAL A 89 15.82 14.20 2.80
N PRO A 90 15.64 15.06 1.77
CA PRO A 90 15.15 16.43 1.98
C PRO A 90 13.83 16.48 2.76
N ALA A 91 13.69 17.44 3.68
CA ALA A 91 12.54 17.60 4.59
C ALA A 91 11.18 17.66 3.87
N ARG A 92 11.14 18.18 2.63
CA ARG A 92 9.93 18.21 1.80
C ARG A 92 9.27 16.84 1.61
N TRP A 93 10.06 15.76 1.64
CA TRP A 93 9.51 14.39 1.48
C TRP A 93 8.90 13.85 2.77
N TYR A 94 9.42 14.27 3.94
CA TYR A 94 8.75 14.02 5.21
C TYR A 94 7.43 14.77 5.30
N LEU A 95 7.43 16.04 4.88
CA LEU A 95 6.19 16.83 4.79
C LEU A 95 5.19 16.18 3.85
N PHE A 96 5.63 15.71 2.67
CA PHE A 96 4.76 14.99 1.75
C PHE A 96 4.20 13.72 2.39
N ALA A 97 5.05 12.89 3.01
CA ALA A 97 4.61 11.62 3.62
C ALA A 97 3.58 11.83 4.74
N LEU A 98 3.73 12.89 5.54
CA LEU A 98 2.81 13.19 6.65
C LEU A 98 1.55 13.95 6.20
N ALA A 99 1.66 14.86 5.23
CA ALA A 99 0.58 15.79 4.89
C ALA A 99 -0.29 15.33 3.72
N TYR A 100 0.18 14.40 2.87
CA TYR A 100 -0.52 14.01 1.63
C TYR A 100 -1.96 13.52 1.89
N ILE A 101 -2.14 12.55 2.77
CA ILE A 101 -3.48 12.01 3.07
C ILE A 101 -4.32 12.97 3.94
N PRO A 102 -3.79 13.57 5.01
CA PRO A 102 -4.53 14.60 5.72
C PRO A 102 -5.04 15.73 4.82
N ALA A 103 -4.21 16.21 3.90
CA ALA A 103 -4.63 17.26 2.95
C ALA A 103 -5.77 16.78 2.04
N ILE A 104 -5.70 15.54 1.52
CA ILE A 104 -6.80 14.94 0.76
C ILE A 104 -8.08 14.87 1.60
N LYS A 105 -8.01 14.37 2.84
CA LYS A 105 -9.17 14.23 3.72
C LYS A 105 -9.81 15.58 4.05
N LEU A 106 -9.01 16.60 4.35
CA LEU A 106 -9.52 17.96 4.62
C LEU A 106 -10.11 18.60 3.35
N THR A 107 -9.51 18.38 2.19
CA THR A 107 -10.07 18.83 0.90
C THR A 107 -11.42 18.15 0.63
N ILE A 108 -11.55 16.87 0.91
CA ILE A 108 -12.82 16.14 0.80
C ILE A 108 -13.87 16.73 1.73
N ALA A 109 -13.52 17.04 2.98
CA ALA A 109 -14.43 17.65 3.94
C ALA A 109 -14.97 19.00 3.41
N LEU A 110 -14.10 19.82 2.82
CA LEU A 110 -14.49 21.09 2.22
C LEU A 110 -15.39 20.89 0.99
N ILE A 111 -15.04 19.98 0.08
CA ILE A 111 -15.87 19.68 -1.11
C ILE A 111 -17.24 19.16 -0.67
N HIS A 112 -17.29 18.25 0.32
CA HIS A 112 -18.53 17.73 0.87
C HIS A 112 -19.41 18.87 1.42
N ARG A 113 -18.80 19.78 2.20
CA ARG A 113 -19.48 20.97 2.75
C ARG A 113 -20.08 21.86 1.66
N LEU A 114 -19.32 22.10 0.60
CA LEU A 114 -19.75 22.93 -0.52
C LEU A 114 -20.86 22.25 -1.36
N ALA A 115 -20.78 20.93 -1.54
CA ALA A 115 -21.73 20.19 -2.36
C ALA A 115 -23.05 19.89 -1.64
N THR A 116 -23.04 19.65 -0.32
CA THR A 116 -24.21 19.19 0.44
C THR A 116 -24.77 20.24 1.40
N GLY A 117 -24.06 21.33 1.65
CA GLY A 117 -24.41 22.31 2.68
C GLY A 117 -24.06 21.86 4.12
N ALA A 118 -23.53 20.64 4.34
CA ALA A 118 -23.19 20.08 5.64
C ALA A 118 -21.73 19.57 5.68
N TRP A 119 -21.09 19.66 6.84
CA TRP A 119 -19.83 18.99 7.04
C TRP A 119 -20.03 17.47 7.07
N PRO A 120 -19.09 16.67 6.52
CA PRO A 120 -19.11 15.23 6.77
C PRO A 120 -18.86 14.96 8.27
N ARG A 121 -19.17 13.73 8.70
CA ARG A 121 -18.76 13.30 10.03
C ARG A 121 -17.21 13.29 10.08
N PHE A 122 -16.64 13.89 11.09
CA PHE A 122 -15.23 13.77 11.45
C PHE A 122 -15.06 12.61 12.44
N GLY A 123 -13.83 12.09 12.54
CA GLY A 123 -13.47 11.15 13.59
C GLY A 123 -13.50 11.79 14.96
N ASP A 124 -13.57 10.97 15.98
CA ASP A 124 -13.74 11.42 17.37
C ASP A 124 -12.38 11.68 18.05
N ASP A 125 -11.25 11.21 17.45
CA ASP A 125 -9.93 11.34 18.04
C ASP A 125 -9.32 12.73 17.82
N PRO A 126 -8.67 13.32 18.85
CA PRO A 126 -7.93 14.56 18.72
C PRO A 126 -6.76 14.43 17.72
N TRP A 127 -6.50 15.48 16.93
CA TRP A 127 -5.48 15.48 15.88
C TRP A 127 -4.08 15.09 16.37
N TYR A 128 -3.68 15.40 17.62
CA TYR A 128 -2.40 15.04 18.19
C TYR A 128 -2.26 13.53 18.45
N PHE A 129 -3.37 12.83 18.73
CA PHE A 129 -3.37 11.35 18.78
C PHE A 129 -3.05 10.76 17.42
N ILE A 130 -3.57 11.33 16.32
CA ILE A 130 -3.27 10.87 14.97
C ILE A 130 -1.77 10.96 14.69
N LEU A 131 -1.11 12.06 15.05
CA LEU A 131 0.33 12.21 14.89
C LEU A 131 1.12 11.20 15.73
N GLY A 132 0.72 10.98 16.98
CA GLY A 132 1.30 9.95 17.85
C GLY A 132 1.12 8.54 17.29
N ALA A 133 -0.08 8.24 16.79
CA ALA A 133 -0.40 6.96 16.18
C ALA A 133 0.41 6.72 14.89
N ILE A 134 0.58 7.74 14.05
CA ILE A 134 1.47 7.66 12.86
C ILE A 134 2.90 7.31 13.29
N ALA A 135 3.45 8.00 14.29
CA ALA A 135 4.81 7.76 14.75
C ALA A 135 4.98 6.33 15.28
N VAL A 136 4.05 5.86 16.13
CA VAL A 136 4.08 4.52 16.74
C VAL A 136 3.84 3.43 15.69
N SER A 137 2.93 3.62 14.74
CA SER A 137 2.59 2.61 13.74
C SER A 137 3.60 2.53 12.58
N THR A 138 4.42 3.57 12.35
CA THR A 138 5.39 3.59 11.25
C THR A 138 6.30 2.35 11.22
N PRO A 139 6.92 1.86 12.30
CA PRO A 139 7.75 0.65 12.29
C PRO A 139 6.98 -0.60 11.85
N PHE A 140 5.70 -0.71 12.19
CA PHE A 140 4.86 -1.87 11.82
C PHE A 140 4.62 -1.96 10.31
N GLN A 141 4.67 -0.82 9.59
CA GLN A 141 4.55 -0.81 8.13
C GLN A 141 5.73 -1.51 7.43
N ALA A 142 6.83 -1.75 8.13
CA ALA A 142 7.92 -2.59 7.63
C ALA A 142 7.42 -3.99 7.24
N GLY A 143 6.41 -4.52 7.93
CA GLY A 143 5.78 -5.80 7.64
C GLY A 143 5.27 -5.93 6.19
N GLU A 144 4.86 -4.82 5.62
CA GLU A 144 4.38 -4.75 4.24
C GLU A 144 5.41 -4.12 3.30
N GLU A 145 5.99 -2.99 3.65
CA GLU A 145 6.73 -2.16 2.70
C GLU A 145 8.08 -2.74 2.27
N ILE A 146 8.76 -3.52 3.13
CA ILE A 146 9.95 -4.28 2.74
C ILE A 146 9.62 -5.24 1.58
N GLY A 147 8.45 -5.90 1.67
CA GLY A 147 7.97 -6.81 0.63
C GLY A 147 7.48 -6.06 -0.62
N TRP A 148 6.52 -5.16 -0.46
CA TRP A 148 5.88 -4.53 -1.58
C TRP A 148 6.80 -3.54 -2.31
N ARG A 149 7.39 -2.56 -1.60
CA ARG A 149 8.21 -1.51 -2.24
C ARG A 149 9.68 -1.84 -2.25
N GLY A 150 10.18 -2.60 -1.28
CA GLY A 150 11.58 -3.02 -1.25
C GLY A 150 11.88 -4.17 -2.22
N TYR A 151 11.01 -5.18 -2.31
CA TYR A 151 11.26 -6.38 -3.10
C TYR A 151 10.49 -6.41 -4.44
N ALA A 152 9.16 -6.27 -4.41
CA ALA A 152 8.32 -6.48 -5.59
C ALA A 152 8.38 -5.31 -6.57
N LEU A 153 8.24 -4.06 -6.09
CA LEU A 153 8.20 -2.88 -6.95
C LEU A 153 9.43 -2.74 -7.86
N PRO A 154 10.68 -2.84 -7.36
CA PRO A 154 11.85 -2.73 -8.24
C PRO A 154 11.90 -3.81 -9.33
N ARG A 155 11.47 -5.04 -8.99
CA ARG A 155 11.44 -6.18 -9.92
C ARG A 155 10.36 -6.02 -10.99
N LEU A 156 9.20 -5.49 -10.64
CA LEU A 156 8.15 -5.14 -11.60
C LEU A 156 8.57 -3.95 -12.45
N ALA A 157 9.17 -2.92 -11.85
CA ALA A 157 9.60 -1.72 -12.55
C ALA A 157 10.68 -1.99 -13.60
N ALA A 158 11.59 -2.92 -13.32
CA ALA A 158 12.60 -3.37 -14.29
C ALA A 158 11.99 -4.01 -15.57
N ARG A 159 10.74 -4.49 -15.51
CA ARG A 159 10.05 -5.12 -16.63
C ARG A 159 9.06 -4.21 -17.36
N PHE A 160 8.33 -3.45 -16.58
CA PHE A 160 7.16 -2.71 -17.07
C PHE A 160 7.31 -1.19 -17.00
N GLY A 161 8.46 -0.73 -16.47
CA GLY A 161 8.63 0.67 -16.06
C GLY A 161 7.85 0.99 -14.78
N LEU A 162 8.29 2.02 -14.06
CA LEU A 162 7.77 2.34 -12.72
C LEU A 162 6.27 2.65 -12.71
N ALA A 163 5.77 3.38 -13.71
CA ALA A 163 4.36 3.78 -13.80
C ALA A 163 3.42 2.56 -13.90
N ARG A 164 3.71 1.61 -14.80
CA ARG A 164 2.89 0.39 -14.94
C ARG A 164 3.05 -0.54 -13.75
N ALA A 165 4.28 -0.65 -13.23
CA ALA A 165 4.58 -1.45 -12.04
C ALA A 165 3.82 -0.97 -10.81
N SER A 166 3.67 0.35 -10.62
CA SER A 166 2.94 0.91 -9.49
C SER A 166 1.44 0.59 -9.52
N ILE A 167 0.82 0.60 -10.70
CA ILE A 167 -0.58 0.23 -10.88
C ILE A 167 -0.76 -1.28 -10.64
N LEU A 168 0.06 -2.11 -11.31
CA LEU A 168 -0.01 -3.56 -11.17
C LEU A 168 0.18 -4.00 -9.71
N LEU A 169 1.19 -3.44 -9.05
CA LEU A 169 1.42 -3.71 -7.63
C LEU A 169 0.24 -3.25 -6.76
N GLY A 170 -0.38 -2.12 -7.09
CA GLY A 170 -1.55 -1.61 -6.39
C GLY A 170 -2.75 -2.56 -6.48
N LEU A 171 -3.01 -3.11 -7.66
CA LEU A 171 -4.05 -4.13 -7.85
C LEU A 171 -3.72 -5.39 -7.04
N ILE A 172 -2.50 -5.92 -7.14
CA ILE A 172 -2.06 -7.08 -6.39
C ILE A 172 -2.20 -6.82 -4.88
N TRP A 173 -1.74 -5.68 -4.40
CA TRP A 173 -1.81 -5.31 -3.00
C TRP A 173 -3.26 -5.17 -2.49
N ALA A 174 -4.15 -4.57 -3.29
CA ALA A 174 -5.57 -4.46 -2.94
C ALA A 174 -6.25 -5.83 -2.81
N PHE A 175 -6.04 -6.73 -3.77
CA PHE A 175 -6.60 -8.09 -3.72
C PHE A 175 -6.04 -8.92 -2.55
N TRP A 176 -4.80 -8.67 -2.13
CA TRP A 176 -4.22 -9.31 -0.96
C TRP A 176 -5.03 -9.03 0.33
N HIS A 177 -5.66 -7.85 0.45
CA HIS A 177 -6.48 -7.47 1.61
C HIS A 177 -7.88 -8.14 1.63
N LEU A 178 -8.32 -8.84 0.58
CA LEU A 178 -9.69 -9.32 0.46
C LEU A 178 -10.23 -10.06 1.71
N PRO A 179 -9.49 -10.97 2.39
CA PRO A 179 -10.01 -11.64 3.59
C PRO A 179 -10.38 -10.70 4.75
N GLN A 180 -9.77 -9.53 4.85
CA GLN A 180 -10.06 -8.55 5.92
C GLN A 180 -11.50 -8.03 5.86
N PHE A 181 -12.11 -8.01 4.68
CA PHE A 181 -13.49 -7.54 4.50
C PHE A 181 -14.54 -8.43 5.16
N PHE A 182 -14.15 -9.62 5.61
CA PHE A 182 -15.01 -10.59 6.28
C PHE A 182 -14.77 -10.67 7.80
N ILE A 183 -13.92 -9.83 8.35
CA ILE A 183 -13.60 -9.77 9.78
C ILE A 183 -14.26 -8.53 10.38
N PRO A 184 -15.25 -8.68 11.28
CA PRO A 184 -16.03 -7.54 11.79
C PRO A 184 -15.22 -6.44 12.47
N GLU A 185 -14.10 -6.79 13.11
CA GLU A 185 -13.22 -5.83 13.81
C GLU A 185 -12.17 -5.20 12.88
N ALA A 186 -12.07 -5.63 11.61
CA ALA A 186 -11.14 -5.04 10.67
C ALA A 186 -11.66 -3.71 10.10
N ASP A 187 -10.76 -2.77 9.88
CA ASP A 187 -11.08 -1.44 9.34
C ASP A 187 -11.76 -1.45 7.96
N THR A 188 -11.58 -2.53 7.21
CA THR A 188 -12.18 -2.73 5.88
C THR A 188 -13.61 -3.27 5.95
N TYR A 189 -14.07 -3.73 7.13
CA TYR A 189 -15.41 -4.23 7.30
C TYR A 189 -16.45 -3.15 7.00
N GLY A 190 -17.49 -3.50 6.27
CA GLY A 190 -18.51 -2.53 5.85
C GLY A 190 -18.10 -1.59 4.71
N GLN A 191 -16.91 -1.77 4.13
CA GLN A 191 -16.48 -1.02 2.95
C GLN A 191 -16.71 -1.80 1.66
N SER A 192 -16.87 -1.10 0.53
CA SER A 192 -16.90 -1.71 -0.80
C SER A 192 -15.49 -2.13 -1.22
N PHE A 193 -15.30 -3.41 -1.52
CA PHE A 193 -14.03 -3.92 -2.00
C PHE A 193 -13.60 -3.27 -3.34
N PHE A 194 -14.55 -3.01 -4.24
CA PHE A 194 -14.24 -2.35 -5.52
C PHE A 194 -13.73 -0.92 -5.34
N VAL A 195 -14.38 -0.16 -4.43
CA VAL A 195 -13.94 1.20 -4.10
C VAL A 195 -12.57 1.18 -3.41
N PHE A 196 -12.34 0.21 -2.53
CA PHE A 196 -11.05 -0.01 -1.89
C PHE A 196 -9.95 -0.34 -2.91
N VAL A 197 -10.22 -1.20 -3.91
CA VAL A 197 -9.25 -1.51 -4.99
C VAL A 197 -8.84 -0.22 -5.71
N LEU A 198 -9.79 0.66 -6.03
CA LEU A 198 -9.47 1.93 -6.65
C LEU A 198 -8.60 2.83 -5.76
N GLN A 199 -8.94 2.93 -4.46
CA GLN A 199 -8.18 3.74 -3.50
C GLN A 199 -6.75 3.21 -3.33
N VAL A 200 -6.59 1.91 -3.05
CA VAL A 200 -5.29 1.28 -2.79
C VAL A 200 -4.40 1.31 -4.03
N THR A 201 -4.98 1.17 -5.23
CA THR A 201 -4.22 1.28 -6.47
C THR A 201 -3.66 2.69 -6.66
N ALA A 202 -4.46 3.73 -6.42
CA ALA A 202 -3.99 5.11 -6.50
C ALA A 202 -2.94 5.44 -5.41
N LEU A 203 -3.12 4.91 -4.19
CA LEU A 203 -2.14 5.01 -3.12
C LEU A 203 -0.83 4.31 -3.46
N SER A 204 -0.88 3.14 -4.09
CA SER A 204 0.31 2.42 -4.56
C SER A 204 1.12 3.26 -5.56
N VAL A 205 0.44 4.02 -6.43
CA VAL A 205 1.09 4.97 -7.34
C VAL A 205 1.81 6.08 -6.57
N ALA A 206 1.16 6.69 -5.58
CA ALA A 206 1.76 7.73 -4.75
C ALA A 206 2.99 7.20 -3.97
N MET A 207 2.89 6.02 -3.38
CA MET A 207 3.97 5.37 -2.64
C MET A 207 5.16 5.01 -3.55
N ALA A 208 4.88 4.48 -4.75
CA ALA A 208 5.93 4.18 -5.74
C ALA A 208 6.62 5.46 -6.23
N TRP A 209 5.86 6.53 -6.43
CA TRP A 209 6.41 7.83 -6.77
C TRP A 209 7.33 8.39 -5.66
N LEU A 210 6.87 8.35 -4.40
CA LEU A 210 7.67 8.76 -3.25
C LEU A 210 8.96 7.92 -3.13
N TYR A 211 8.83 6.59 -3.24
CA TYR A 211 9.96 5.66 -3.23
C TYR A 211 11.04 6.06 -4.26
N ALA A 212 10.63 6.34 -5.50
CA ALA A 212 11.55 6.76 -6.55
C ALA A 212 12.14 8.16 -6.33
N ARG A 213 11.37 9.11 -5.75
CA ARG A 213 11.83 10.47 -5.46
C ARG A 213 12.77 10.54 -4.27
N THR A 214 12.71 9.56 -3.39
CA THR A 214 13.58 9.43 -2.20
C THR A 214 14.70 8.41 -2.41
N ASN A 215 14.93 8.04 -3.69
CA ASN A 215 15.97 7.09 -4.08
C ASN A 215 15.90 5.77 -3.29
N GLY A 216 14.68 5.23 -3.08
CA GLY A 216 14.45 3.96 -2.43
C GLY A 216 14.35 4.01 -0.89
N SER A 217 13.96 5.15 -0.30
CA SER A 217 13.69 5.21 1.13
C SER A 217 12.41 4.45 1.48
N LEU A 218 12.54 3.29 2.12
CA LEU A 218 11.42 2.56 2.68
C LEU A 218 10.86 3.27 3.92
N LEU A 219 11.70 3.95 4.70
CA LEU A 219 11.25 4.72 5.86
C LEU A 219 10.18 5.75 5.49
N LEU A 220 10.38 6.50 4.39
CA LEU A 220 9.40 7.51 3.94
C LEU A 220 8.11 6.87 3.43
N VAL A 221 8.21 5.71 2.79
CA VAL A 221 7.02 4.95 2.34
C VAL A 221 6.26 4.38 3.53
N MET A 222 6.97 3.83 4.52
CA MET A 222 6.39 3.38 5.79
C MET A 222 5.67 4.52 6.53
N LEU A 223 6.29 5.71 6.56
CA LEU A 223 5.69 6.90 7.16
C LEU A 223 4.41 7.33 6.42
N LEU A 224 4.43 7.35 5.08
CA LEU A 224 3.24 7.63 4.28
C LEU A 224 2.15 6.57 4.50
N HIS A 225 2.52 5.29 4.57
CA HIS A 225 1.59 4.20 4.84
C HIS A 225 0.96 4.34 6.24
N ALA A 226 1.75 4.64 7.26
CA ALA A 226 1.25 4.92 8.59
C ALA A 226 0.30 6.14 8.61
N ALA A 227 0.61 7.19 7.84
CA ALA A 227 -0.28 8.33 7.69
C ALA A 227 -1.61 7.94 7.01
N VAL A 228 -1.58 7.08 5.99
CA VAL A 228 -2.81 6.54 5.36
C VAL A 228 -3.68 5.81 6.38
N ASN A 229 -3.09 4.89 7.15
CA ASN A 229 -3.83 4.05 8.10
C ASN A 229 -4.45 4.85 9.24
N ASN A 230 -3.79 5.93 9.69
CA ASN A 230 -4.26 6.73 10.82
C ASN A 230 -5.07 7.98 10.40
N ALA A 231 -4.87 8.51 9.19
CA ALA A 231 -5.64 9.65 8.70
C ALA A 231 -7.05 9.28 8.18
N LYS A 232 -7.38 7.97 8.07
CA LYS A 232 -8.74 7.52 7.74
C LYS A 232 -9.78 8.05 8.73
N ASP A 233 -9.40 8.26 9.99
CA ASP A 233 -10.27 8.73 11.07
C ASP A 233 -10.50 10.24 11.04
N ILE A 234 -9.76 11.00 10.22
CA ILE A 234 -10.03 12.45 10.03
C ILE A 234 -11.43 12.62 9.42
N VAL A 235 -11.72 11.89 8.33
CA VAL A 235 -13.05 11.84 7.71
C VAL A 235 -13.33 10.38 7.30
N PRO A 236 -14.05 9.63 8.16
CA PRO A 236 -14.36 8.23 7.90
C PRO A 236 -15.15 8.03 6.60
N SER A 237 -14.83 6.97 5.87
CA SER A 237 -15.47 6.64 4.57
C SER A 237 -16.42 5.45 4.66
N ALA A 238 -16.38 4.67 5.74
CA ALA A 238 -17.21 3.47 5.91
C ALA A 238 -18.71 3.83 6.01
N LEU A 239 -19.55 2.98 5.41
CA LEU A 239 -21.00 3.05 5.56
C LEU A 239 -21.42 2.16 6.73
N PRO A 240 -22.10 2.68 7.75
CA PRO A 240 -22.65 1.89 8.84
C PRO A 240 -23.58 0.79 8.28
N GLY A 241 -23.40 -0.45 8.73
CA GLY A 241 -24.28 -1.58 8.37
C GLY A 241 -24.10 -2.17 6.97
N ALA A 242 -23.13 -1.72 6.18
CA ALA A 242 -22.80 -2.38 4.92
C ALA A 242 -22.15 -3.75 5.20
N SER A 243 -22.87 -4.85 4.87
CA SER A 243 -22.41 -6.23 5.14
C SER A 243 -21.87 -6.95 3.88
N ASN A 244 -22.14 -6.41 2.69
CA ASN A 244 -21.69 -7.01 1.43
C ASN A 244 -20.48 -6.26 0.86
N PRO A 245 -19.26 -6.81 0.95
CA PRO A 245 -18.05 -6.15 0.45
C PRO A 245 -18.05 -6.00 -1.09
N PHE A 246 -18.85 -6.78 -1.80
CA PHE A 246 -18.93 -6.72 -3.27
C PHE A 246 -20.01 -5.76 -3.79
N ALA A 247 -20.73 -5.07 -2.89
CA ALA A 247 -21.62 -4.00 -3.30
C ALA A 247 -20.82 -2.77 -3.76
N LEU A 248 -21.34 -2.09 -4.80
CA LEU A 248 -20.76 -0.81 -5.24
C LEU A 248 -21.23 0.40 -4.40
N SER A 249 -22.08 0.17 -3.40
CA SER A 249 -22.53 1.19 -2.48
C SER A 249 -21.38 1.68 -1.61
N ALA A 250 -21.11 2.98 -1.66
CA ALA A 250 -20.09 3.64 -0.85
C ALA A 250 -20.52 5.08 -0.53
N SER A 251 -19.98 5.64 0.53
CA SER A 251 -20.26 7.01 0.92
C SER A 251 -19.76 8.02 -0.12
N LEU A 252 -20.34 9.21 -0.14
CA LEU A 252 -19.84 10.32 -0.96
C LEU A 252 -18.36 10.60 -0.63
N VAL A 253 -17.99 10.53 0.65
CA VAL A 253 -16.60 10.68 1.12
C VAL A 253 -15.67 9.65 0.47
N ALA A 254 -16.10 8.39 0.35
CA ALA A 254 -15.32 7.33 -0.28
C ALA A 254 -15.09 7.63 -1.78
N TRP A 255 -16.11 8.04 -2.50
CA TRP A 255 -16.01 8.40 -3.92
C TRP A 255 -15.17 9.66 -4.15
N LEU A 256 -15.30 10.68 -3.32
CA LEU A 256 -14.43 11.86 -3.35
C LEU A 256 -12.97 11.48 -3.06
N THR A 257 -12.74 10.53 -2.13
CA THR A 257 -11.40 9.99 -1.84
C THR A 257 -10.80 9.34 -3.09
N VAL A 258 -11.53 8.45 -3.76
CA VAL A 258 -11.09 7.82 -5.02
C VAL A 258 -10.75 8.90 -6.05
N THR A 259 -11.64 9.86 -6.26
CA THR A 259 -11.46 10.91 -7.28
C THR A 259 -10.18 11.71 -7.05
N LEU A 260 -9.97 12.24 -5.83
CA LEU A 260 -8.79 13.04 -5.53
C LEU A 260 -7.49 12.22 -5.57
N LEU A 261 -7.52 10.99 -5.09
CA LEU A 261 -6.36 10.10 -5.17
C LEU A 261 -5.98 9.83 -6.63
N TRP A 262 -6.95 9.59 -7.52
CA TRP A 262 -6.67 9.36 -8.94
C TRP A 262 -6.25 10.62 -9.70
N ILE A 263 -6.73 11.81 -9.32
CA ILE A 263 -6.20 13.08 -9.87
C ILE A 263 -4.71 13.21 -9.51
N CYS A 264 -4.34 12.98 -8.25
CA CYS A 264 -2.94 12.99 -7.83
C CYS A 264 -2.13 11.88 -8.50
N ALA A 265 -2.67 10.66 -8.59
CA ALA A 265 -2.03 9.54 -9.25
C ALA A 265 -1.76 9.83 -10.74
N GLY A 266 -2.68 10.49 -11.43
CA GLY A 266 -2.49 10.96 -12.80
C GLY A 266 -1.25 11.84 -12.94
N TYR A 267 -1.09 12.82 -12.07
CA TYR A 267 0.12 13.66 -12.02
C TYR A 267 1.38 12.83 -11.72
N PHE A 268 1.35 11.92 -10.77
CA PHE A 268 2.51 11.10 -10.44
C PHE A 268 2.90 10.18 -11.60
N LEU A 269 1.95 9.56 -12.29
CA LEU A 269 2.19 8.70 -13.45
C LEU A 269 2.84 9.46 -14.60
N THR A 270 2.39 10.68 -14.89
CA THR A 270 3.01 11.50 -15.96
C THR A 270 4.46 11.84 -15.63
N THR A 271 4.74 12.22 -14.37
CA THR A 271 6.10 12.55 -13.94
C THR A 271 7.04 11.34 -13.83
N MET A 272 6.51 10.14 -13.62
CA MET A 272 7.27 8.89 -13.70
C MET A 272 7.70 8.58 -15.15
N ARG A 273 6.80 8.76 -16.13
CA ARG A 273 7.09 8.51 -17.57
C ARG A 273 8.13 9.48 -18.11
N GLN A 274 7.97 10.77 -17.88
CA GLN A 274 8.92 11.80 -18.33
C GLN A 274 10.34 11.59 -17.79
N ARG A 275 10.49 10.98 -16.62
CA ARG A 275 11.82 10.67 -16.07
C ARG A 275 12.44 9.45 -16.75
N ALA A 276 11.66 8.48 -17.19
CA ALA A 276 12.16 7.34 -17.95
C ALA A 276 12.68 7.80 -19.31
N GLU A 277 11.90 8.60 -20.05
CA GLU A 277 12.26 9.14 -21.38
C GLU A 277 13.53 10.02 -21.38
N LYS A 278 13.89 10.61 -20.24
CA LYS A 278 15.12 11.43 -20.10
C LYS A 278 16.37 10.62 -19.78
N LEU A 279 16.22 9.34 -19.49
CA LEU A 279 17.31 8.43 -19.14
C LEU A 279 17.63 7.44 -20.30
N GLU A 280 16.77 7.40 -21.32
CA GLU A 280 17.00 6.76 -22.63
C GLU A 280 17.66 7.73 -23.60
#